data_f097233affa99182902270ca49417a86
#
_entry.id   f097233affa99182902270ca49417a86
#
_cell.length_a   1.000
_cell.length_b   1.000
_cell.length_c   1.000
_cell.angle_alpha   90.00
_cell.angle_beta   90.00
_cell.angle_gamma   90.00
#
_symmetry.space_group_name_H-M   'P 1'
#
loop_
_entity.id
_entity.type
_entity.pdbx_description
1 polymer ?
#
loop_
_entity_poly.entity_id
_entity_poly.type
_entity_poly.pdbx_seq_one_letter_code
_entity_poly.pdbx_strand_id
1 'polypeptide(L)'
;MPKLSSANLFLVVCTTVIPAVTGAQQIDLSQQTWSAEVIRDHGQPVIPLFDGWYPNEDGTSTMCFSYFNMNREEAVDIHLGKNNYLSDDRFKALVPTHFDPLPPRYRHVFCAFTVTVPEDF
;
A
#
# COMPACT_ATOMS: atom_id res chain seq x y z
N MET A 1 90.04 8.83 -2.08
CA MET A 1 88.85 8.84 -1.20
C MET A 1 87.62 9.06 -2.04
N PRO A 2 86.83 8.04 -2.31
CA PRO A 2 85.56 8.22 -3.07
C PRO A 2 84.46 8.56 -2.12
N LYS A 3 83.66 9.59 -2.50
CA LYS A 3 82.43 10.02 -1.80
C LYS A 3 81.31 9.06 -2.03
N LEU A 4 80.72 8.53 -0.96
CA LEU A 4 79.47 7.82 -1.04
C LEU A 4 78.35 8.78 -1.36
N SER A 5 77.66 8.53 -2.46
CA SER A 5 76.42 9.19 -2.84
C SER A 5 75.23 8.53 -2.09
N SER A 6 74.53 9.31 -1.30
CA SER A 6 73.35 8.89 -0.62
C SER A 6 72.21 8.71 -1.63
N ALA A 7 71.87 7.48 -1.93
CA ALA A 7 70.68 7.15 -2.70
C ALA A 7 69.43 7.27 -1.77
N ASN A 8 68.63 8.28 -2.02
CA ASN A 8 67.33 8.45 -1.39
C ASN A 8 66.35 7.37 -1.94
N LEU A 9 66.11 6.37 -1.11
CA LEU A 9 65.10 5.35 -1.39
C LEU A 9 63.73 5.95 -1.08
N PHE A 10 63.06 6.46 -2.09
CA PHE A 10 61.64 6.83 -1.99
C PHE A 10 60.81 5.55 -1.96
N LEU A 11 60.32 5.22 -0.76
CA LEU A 11 59.34 4.15 -0.57
C LEU A 11 57.96 4.67 -1.04
N VAL A 12 57.57 4.33 -2.25
CA VAL A 12 56.22 4.61 -2.76
C VAL A 12 55.27 3.60 -2.10
N VAL A 13 54.58 4.04 -1.05
CA VAL A 13 53.46 3.28 -0.47
C VAL A 13 52.28 3.39 -1.41
N CYS A 14 52.09 2.37 -2.24
CA CYS A 14 50.89 2.26 -3.08
C CYS A 14 49.73 1.84 -2.19
N THR A 15 48.95 2.80 -1.68
CA THR A 15 47.69 2.52 -1.00
C THR A 15 46.66 2.07 -2.04
N THR A 16 46.46 0.77 -2.13
CA THR A 16 45.35 0.21 -2.90
C THR A 16 44.07 0.56 -2.18
N VAL A 17 43.34 1.57 -2.68
CA VAL A 17 41.95 1.83 -2.29
C VAL A 17 41.13 0.69 -2.86
N ILE A 18 40.78 -0.28 -2.01
CA ILE A 18 39.80 -1.29 -2.36
C ILE A 18 38.45 -0.57 -2.39
N PRO A 19 37.75 -0.47 -3.53
CA PRO A 19 36.38 0.04 -3.53
C PRO A 19 35.56 -0.92 -2.69
N ALA A 20 35.00 -0.45 -1.58
CA ALA A 20 33.98 -1.16 -0.87
C ALA A 20 32.80 -1.29 -1.85
N VAL A 21 32.62 -2.47 -2.41
CA VAL A 21 31.41 -2.82 -3.16
C VAL A 21 30.29 -2.83 -2.12
N THR A 22 29.63 -1.69 -1.95
CA THR A 22 28.34 -1.65 -1.26
C THR A 22 27.39 -2.43 -2.15
N GLY A 23 27.33 -3.75 -1.96
CA GLY A 23 26.28 -4.56 -2.53
C GLY A 23 24.96 -4.00 -2.00
N ALA A 24 24.20 -3.32 -2.87
CA ALA A 24 22.81 -3.08 -2.57
C ALA A 24 22.22 -4.47 -2.29
N GLN A 25 21.73 -4.67 -1.07
CA GLN A 25 21.01 -5.91 -0.72
C GLN A 25 19.75 -5.93 -1.58
N GLN A 26 19.86 -6.55 -2.73
CA GLN A 26 18.70 -6.90 -3.52
C GLN A 26 17.99 -8.02 -2.76
N ILE A 27 16.92 -7.67 -2.05
CA ILE A 27 16.06 -8.67 -1.43
C ILE A 27 15.47 -9.47 -2.58
N ASP A 28 15.74 -10.76 -2.60
CA ASP A 28 15.19 -11.67 -3.60
C ASP A 28 13.66 -11.62 -3.51
N LEU A 29 13.01 -11.20 -4.60
CA LEU A 29 11.56 -11.10 -4.69
C LEU A 29 10.88 -12.45 -4.44
N SER A 30 11.58 -13.57 -4.68
CA SER A 30 11.07 -14.91 -4.38
C SER A 30 10.99 -15.21 -2.88
N GLN A 31 11.75 -14.47 -2.06
CA GLN A 31 11.74 -14.56 -0.60
C GLN A 31 10.82 -13.53 0.07
N GLN A 32 10.25 -12.65 -0.70
CA GLN A 32 9.24 -11.70 -0.19
C GLN A 32 7.87 -12.39 -0.11
N THR A 33 7.62 -13.02 1.02
CA THR A 33 6.34 -13.72 1.29
C THR A 33 5.15 -12.77 1.39
N TRP A 34 5.37 -11.48 1.63
CA TRP A 34 4.30 -10.52 1.87
C TRP A 34 3.53 -10.09 0.62
N SER A 35 4.08 -10.21 -0.59
CA SER A 35 3.39 -9.77 -1.81
C SER A 35 2.42 -10.80 -2.39
N ALA A 36 2.65 -12.09 -2.15
CA ALA A 36 1.82 -13.18 -2.68
C ALA A 36 0.90 -13.81 -1.62
N GLU A 37 1.30 -13.76 -0.35
CA GLU A 37 0.58 -14.40 0.77
C GLU A 37 -0.36 -13.46 1.52
N VAL A 38 -0.39 -12.17 1.18
CA VAL A 38 -1.26 -11.19 1.84
C VAL A 38 -2.74 -11.52 1.63
N ILE A 39 -3.06 -12.20 0.52
CA ILE A 39 -4.41 -12.62 0.21
C ILE A 39 -4.56 -14.09 0.53
N ARG A 40 -5.33 -14.35 1.56
CA ARG A 40 -5.64 -15.70 2.04
C ARG A 40 -7.09 -16.01 1.77
N ASP A 41 -7.43 -17.27 1.94
CA ASP A 41 -8.81 -17.71 1.71
C ASP A 41 -9.75 -17.13 2.77
N HIS A 42 -9.26 -17.01 4.03
CA HIS A 42 -10.06 -16.58 5.18
C HIS A 42 -9.23 -15.75 6.18
N GLY A 43 -9.93 -15.02 7.06
CA GLY A 43 -9.36 -14.35 8.22
C GLY A 43 -8.58 -13.08 7.91
N GLN A 44 -8.81 -12.48 6.73
CA GLN A 44 -8.16 -11.24 6.32
C GLN A 44 -9.10 -10.04 6.46
N PRO A 45 -8.55 -8.83 6.61
CA PRO A 45 -9.35 -7.62 6.73
C PRO A 45 -10.05 -7.23 5.43
N VAL A 46 -11.11 -6.44 5.58
CA VAL A 46 -11.71 -5.64 4.53
C VAL A 46 -11.17 -4.21 4.65
N ILE A 47 -10.65 -3.67 3.56
CA ILE A 47 -10.06 -2.33 3.52
C ILE A 47 -11.03 -1.40 2.81
N PRO A 48 -11.54 -0.33 3.48
CA PRO A 48 -12.37 0.66 2.83
C PRO A 48 -11.55 1.57 1.91
N LEU A 49 -12.15 1.98 0.81
CA LEU A 49 -11.53 2.85 -0.18
C LEU A 49 -12.50 3.98 -0.56
N PHE A 50 -11.94 5.11 -0.98
CA PHE A 50 -12.69 6.20 -1.56
C PHE A 50 -12.29 6.31 -3.04
N ASP A 51 -13.25 6.10 -3.95
CA ASP A 51 -13.00 6.08 -5.39
C ASP A 51 -13.07 7.47 -6.03
N GLY A 52 -13.66 8.43 -5.34
CA GLY A 52 -13.82 9.77 -5.83
C GLY A 52 -15.25 10.27 -5.70
N TRP A 53 -15.56 11.36 -6.39
CA TRP A 53 -16.87 11.98 -6.40
C TRP A 53 -17.18 12.61 -7.76
N TYR A 54 -18.43 12.86 -8.01
CA TYR A 54 -18.88 13.62 -9.19
C TYR A 54 -20.04 14.55 -8.83
N PRO A 55 -20.12 15.73 -9.49
CA PRO A 55 -21.21 16.66 -9.28
C PRO A 55 -22.49 16.16 -9.96
N ASN A 56 -23.63 16.44 -9.36
CA ASN A 56 -24.95 16.21 -9.92
C ASN A 56 -25.52 17.50 -10.52
N GLU A 57 -26.51 17.37 -11.40
CA GLU A 57 -27.16 18.52 -12.06
C GLU A 57 -27.95 19.41 -11.08
N ASP A 58 -28.34 18.88 -9.94
CA ASP A 58 -29.09 19.56 -8.88
C ASP A 58 -28.19 20.31 -7.87
N GLY A 59 -26.88 20.41 -8.13
CA GLY A 59 -25.90 21.06 -7.26
C GLY A 59 -25.39 20.19 -6.12
N THR A 60 -25.90 18.97 -5.95
CA THR A 60 -25.35 18.01 -4.99
C THR A 60 -24.11 17.33 -5.55
N SER A 61 -23.39 16.59 -4.70
CA SER A 61 -22.27 15.75 -5.11
C SER A 61 -22.48 14.31 -4.65
N THR A 62 -22.16 13.37 -5.52
CA THR A 62 -22.19 11.95 -5.17
C THR A 62 -20.78 11.43 -4.91
N MET A 63 -20.54 10.95 -3.70
CA MET A 63 -19.29 10.32 -3.29
C MET A 63 -19.39 8.81 -3.50
N CYS A 64 -18.37 8.24 -4.13
CA CYS A 64 -18.24 6.80 -4.38
C CYS A 64 -17.28 6.19 -3.37
N PHE A 65 -17.75 5.18 -2.68
CA PHE A 65 -16.97 4.37 -1.76
C PHE A 65 -16.91 2.94 -2.23
N SER A 66 -15.81 2.31 -1.95
CA SER A 66 -15.55 0.94 -2.31
C SER A 66 -14.86 0.18 -1.20
N TYR A 67 -14.58 -1.07 -1.44
CA TYR A 67 -13.81 -1.88 -0.52
C TYR A 67 -12.93 -2.89 -1.26
N PHE A 68 -11.89 -3.31 -0.56
CA PHE A 68 -11.02 -4.39 -0.93
C PHE A 68 -11.12 -5.48 0.13
N ASN A 69 -11.80 -6.58 -0.21
CA ASN A 69 -11.81 -7.76 0.64
C ASN A 69 -10.55 -8.58 0.37
N MET A 70 -9.68 -8.71 1.37
CA MET A 70 -8.43 -9.45 1.24
C MET A 70 -8.62 -10.96 1.35
N ASN A 71 -9.85 -11.42 1.63
CA ASN A 71 -10.19 -12.84 1.61
C ASN A 71 -10.52 -13.29 0.19
N ARG A 72 -10.12 -14.49 -0.14
CA ARG A 72 -10.37 -15.07 -1.46
C ARG A 72 -11.71 -15.79 -1.52
N GLU A 73 -12.14 -16.37 -0.42
CA GLU A 73 -13.32 -17.22 -0.32
C GLU A 73 -14.30 -16.78 0.78
N GLU A 74 -13.87 -15.97 1.75
CA GLU A 74 -14.67 -15.57 2.89
C GLU A 74 -15.41 -14.25 2.64
N ALA A 75 -16.74 -14.27 2.74
CA ALA A 75 -17.53 -13.07 2.97
C ALA A 75 -17.41 -12.65 4.44
N VAL A 76 -17.28 -11.34 4.67
CA VAL A 76 -17.08 -10.80 6.02
C VAL A 76 -18.24 -9.90 6.41
N ASP A 77 -18.86 -10.19 7.56
CA ASP A 77 -19.86 -9.32 8.16
C ASP A 77 -19.24 -8.40 9.20
N ILE A 78 -19.32 -7.09 8.96
CA ILE A 78 -18.83 -6.05 9.88
C ILE A 78 -19.99 -5.15 10.24
N HIS A 79 -20.52 -5.34 11.44
CA HIS A 79 -21.63 -4.51 11.93
C HIS A 79 -21.24 -3.04 12.09
N LEU A 80 -22.24 -2.16 11.95
CA LEU A 80 -22.05 -0.72 12.20
C LEU A 80 -21.51 -0.49 13.63
N GLY A 81 -20.48 0.35 13.73
CA GLY A 81 -19.80 0.66 14.99
C GLY A 81 -18.39 1.19 14.74
N LYS A 82 -17.53 1.07 15.73
CA LYS A 82 -16.16 1.63 15.68
C LYS A 82 -15.30 1.16 14.51
N ASN A 83 -15.60 0.00 13.93
CA ASN A 83 -14.85 -0.60 12.82
C ASN A 83 -15.55 -0.47 11.47
N ASN A 84 -16.78 0.06 11.43
CA ASN A 84 -17.54 0.24 10.20
C ASN A 84 -18.51 1.40 10.38
N TYR A 85 -18.12 2.60 9.91
CA TYR A 85 -18.92 3.82 10.05
C TYR A 85 -18.50 4.87 9.02
N LEU A 86 -19.39 5.80 8.77
CA LEU A 86 -19.07 7.11 8.20
C LEU A 86 -19.07 8.14 9.34
N SER A 87 -18.23 9.15 9.24
CA SER A 87 -18.09 10.21 10.26
C SER A 87 -19.37 11.02 10.46
N ASP A 88 -20.22 11.09 9.43
CA ASP A 88 -21.49 11.76 9.48
C ASP A 88 -22.63 10.76 9.68
N ASP A 89 -23.30 10.83 10.81
CA ASP A 89 -24.39 9.94 11.19
C ASP A 89 -25.59 9.98 10.23
N ARG A 90 -25.77 11.05 9.46
CA ARG A 90 -26.84 11.16 8.45
C ARG A 90 -26.77 10.04 7.41
N PHE A 91 -25.59 9.56 7.13
CA PHE A 91 -25.32 8.54 6.09
C PHE A 91 -25.13 7.13 6.64
N LYS A 92 -25.27 6.95 7.95
CA LYS A 92 -25.03 5.68 8.63
C LYS A 92 -25.78 4.50 8.00
N ALA A 93 -27.03 4.72 7.57
CA ALA A 93 -27.85 3.66 6.97
C ALA A 93 -27.37 3.20 5.58
N LEU A 94 -26.48 3.95 4.95
CA LEU A 94 -25.93 3.65 3.61
C LEU A 94 -24.68 2.77 3.67
N VAL A 95 -24.08 2.63 4.84
CA VAL A 95 -22.85 1.85 5.02
C VAL A 95 -23.15 0.36 4.91
N PRO A 96 -22.51 -0.38 3.99
CA PRO A 96 -22.69 -1.82 3.89
C PRO A 96 -22.14 -2.52 5.13
N THR A 97 -22.72 -3.65 5.45
CA THR A 97 -22.29 -4.51 6.57
C THR A 97 -21.87 -5.90 6.14
N HIS A 98 -22.07 -6.23 4.87
CA HIS A 98 -21.68 -7.48 4.26
C HIS A 98 -20.74 -7.23 3.09
N PHE A 99 -19.62 -7.94 3.08
CA PHE A 99 -18.52 -7.74 2.12
C PHE A 99 -18.15 -9.08 1.49
N ASP A 100 -18.62 -9.31 0.28
CA ASP A 100 -18.34 -10.53 -0.46
C ASP A 100 -16.85 -10.66 -0.83
N PRO A 101 -16.34 -11.90 -0.95
CA PRO A 101 -15.06 -12.16 -1.56
C PRO A 101 -15.10 -11.77 -3.04
N LEU A 102 -14.01 -11.19 -3.52
CA LEU A 102 -13.92 -10.75 -4.90
C LEU A 102 -13.42 -11.88 -5.81
N PRO A 103 -13.93 -11.97 -7.05
CA PRO A 103 -13.37 -12.87 -8.03
C PRO A 103 -11.85 -12.69 -8.17
N PRO A 104 -11.07 -13.73 -8.49
CA PRO A 104 -9.61 -13.70 -8.47
C PRO A 104 -8.95 -12.58 -9.31
N ARG A 105 -9.67 -12.03 -10.28
CA ARG A 105 -9.19 -10.93 -11.14
C ARG A 105 -9.57 -9.54 -10.64
N TYR A 106 -10.53 -9.45 -9.72
CA TYR A 106 -11.07 -8.19 -9.23
C TYR A 106 -10.96 -8.20 -7.72
N ARG A 107 -10.06 -7.43 -7.17
CA ARG A 107 -9.84 -7.32 -5.73
C ARG A 107 -10.49 -6.08 -5.13
N HIS A 108 -11.02 -5.24 -5.98
CA HIS A 108 -11.61 -3.96 -5.68
C HIS A 108 -12.99 -3.86 -6.35
N VAL A 109 -14.01 -3.59 -5.57
CA VAL A 109 -15.34 -3.25 -6.07
C VAL A 109 -15.43 -1.74 -6.16
N PHE A 110 -15.38 -1.20 -7.37
CA PHE A 110 -15.53 0.23 -7.59
C PHE A 110 -16.94 0.70 -7.24
N CYS A 111 -17.04 1.84 -6.53
CA CYS A 111 -18.30 2.50 -6.20
C CYS A 111 -19.35 1.53 -5.63
N ALA A 112 -18.94 0.71 -4.66
CA ALA A 112 -19.79 -0.33 -4.07
C ALA A 112 -21.01 0.26 -3.36
N PHE A 113 -20.87 1.47 -2.83
CA PHE A 113 -22.00 2.28 -2.32
C PHE A 113 -21.70 3.76 -2.52
N THR A 114 -22.76 4.56 -2.54
CA THR A 114 -22.67 5.99 -2.77
C THR A 114 -23.32 6.78 -1.64
N VAL A 115 -22.82 7.99 -1.44
CA VAL A 115 -23.39 8.98 -0.53
C VAL A 115 -23.58 10.29 -1.30
N THR A 116 -24.81 10.77 -1.38
CA THR A 116 -25.10 12.08 -1.96
C THR A 116 -25.09 13.12 -0.87
N VAL A 117 -24.27 14.14 -1.06
CA VAL A 117 -24.09 15.25 -0.13
C VAL A 117 -24.52 16.58 -0.76
N PRO A 118 -24.99 17.55 0.02
CA PRO A 118 -25.32 18.88 -0.51
C PRO A 118 -24.06 19.64 -0.96
N GLU A 119 -24.25 20.73 -1.71
CA GLU A 119 -23.16 21.54 -2.26
C GLU A 119 -22.25 22.14 -1.18
N ASP A 120 -22.80 22.42 -0.01
CA ASP A 120 -22.11 23.04 1.14
C ASP A 120 -21.52 22.04 2.14
N PHE A 121 -21.35 20.80 1.73
CA PHE A 121 -20.83 19.71 2.57
C PHE A 121 -19.31 19.79 2.76
#